data_34b19b28e5cc71f53f9c9afd596659a4
#
_entry.id   34b19b28e5cc71f53f9c9afd596659a4
#
_cell.length_a   1.000
_cell.length_b   1.000
_cell.length_c   1.000
_cell.angle_alpha   90.00
_cell.angle_beta   90.00
_cell.angle_gamma   90.00
#
_symmetry.space_group_name_H-M   'P 1'
#
loop_
_entity.id
_entity.type
_entity.pdbx_description
1 polymer ?
#
loop_
_entity_poly.entity_id
_entity_poly.type
_entity_poly.pdbx_seq_one_letter_code
_entity_poly.pdbx_strand_id
1 'polypeptide(L)'
;LYKIGEFSRINKISQRMLRYYDEKGILKPEKNETNGYRYYTNEDIAKANKIKLLRKYHFSIDEINNVLEMDATTMKDKYEQKIAELYEKTIEYYQLIEEMKSYIEQKNKITRVNSYDVFCGVRKPFHAYCLRKVVDENGLELLIDQLLLFINKSNSILKGKHFAIFHSMEEENFSQYDVEVCQPIIVEEEVKDTRIKFFEEANYIYTIHIGNYDSISYAYSALYDWAHLNGYRLDGPFIEKYYTDEIITFDKDEYVTEVSIAIQKC
;
A
#
# COMPACT_ATOMS: atom_id res chain seq x y z
N LEU A 1 -23.60 29.02 -19.51
CA LEU A 1 -24.06 27.69 -19.97
C LEU A 1 -23.28 27.27 -21.21
N TYR A 2 -22.79 26.04 -21.24
CA TYR A 2 -22.00 25.44 -22.32
C TYR A 2 -22.80 24.33 -22.99
N LYS A 3 -22.82 24.30 -24.31
CA LYS A 3 -23.32 23.15 -25.04
C LYS A 3 -22.38 21.96 -24.88
N ILE A 4 -22.86 20.73 -25.04
CA ILE A 4 -22.06 19.51 -24.89
C ILE A 4 -20.75 19.53 -25.68
N GLY A 5 -20.73 20.11 -26.87
CA GLY A 5 -19.52 20.23 -27.71
C GLY A 5 -18.47 21.19 -27.12
N GLU A 6 -18.93 22.31 -26.56
CA GLU A 6 -18.08 23.29 -25.90
C GLU A 6 -17.52 22.74 -24.59
N PHE A 7 -18.39 22.17 -23.77
CA PHE A 7 -18.02 21.54 -22.50
C PHE A 7 -17.03 20.38 -22.69
N SER A 8 -17.22 19.57 -23.74
CA SER A 8 -16.31 18.51 -24.16
C SER A 8 -14.90 19.04 -24.44
N ARG A 9 -14.77 20.15 -25.16
CA ARG A 9 -13.46 20.77 -25.47
C ARG A 9 -12.81 21.36 -24.22
N ILE A 10 -13.58 22.10 -23.40
CA ILE A 10 -13.09 22.73 -22.16
C ILE A 10 -12.53 21.68 -21.22
N ASN A 11 -13.26 20.58 -21.00
CA ASN A 11 -12.90 19.58 -20.00
C ASN A 11 -12.07 18.42 -20.57
N LYS A 12 -11.83 18.38 -21.88
CA LYS A 12 -11.14 17.26 -22.57
C LYS A 12 -11.80 15.90 -22.29
N ILE A 13 -13.14 15.89 -22.26
CA ILE A 13 -13.97 14.68 -22.09
C ILE A 13 -14.78 14.52 -23.36
N SER A 14 -14.79 13.31 -23.97
CA SER A 14 -15.56 13.08 -25.19
C SER A 14 -17.07 13.26 -24.97
N GLN A 15 -17.79 13.74 -25.96
CA GLN A 15 -19.25 13.88 -25.87
C GLN A 15 -19.95 12.56 -25.55
N ARG A 16 -19.40 11.42 -26.03
CA ARG A 16 -19.90 10.08 -25.69
C ARG A 16 -19.78 9.82 -24.19
N MET A 17 -18.63 10.16 -23.59
CA MET A 17 -18.42 9.99 -22.18
C MET A 17 -19.30 10.93 -21.35
N LEU A 18 -19.55 12.15 -21.79
CA LEU A 18 -20.46 13.09 -21.13
C LEU A 18 -21.91 12.58 -21.12
N ARG A 19 -22.37 11.95 -22.22
CA ARG A 19 -23.68 11.29 -22.27
C ARG A 19 -23.74 10.10 -21.31
N TYR A 20 -22.68 9.31 -21.27
CA TYR A 20 -22.56 8.19 -20.33
C TYR A 20 -22.59 8.65 -18.85
N TYR A 21 -21.95 9.77 -18.54
CA TYR A 21 -22.00 10.35 -17.19
C TYR A 21 -23.40 10.87 -16.84
N ASP A 22 -24.13 11.45 -17.81
CA ASP A 22 -25.54 11.82 -17.64
C ASP A 22 -26.43 10.59 -17.38
N GLU A 23 -26.26 9.52 -18.18
CA GLU A 23 -26.98 8.24 -18.02
C GLU A 23 -26.73 7.58 -16.66
N LYS A 24 -25.50 7.65 -16.17
CA LYS A 24 -25.10 7.13 -14.85
C LYS A 24 -25.41 8.07 -13.70
N GLY A 25 -25.92 9.26 -13.97
CA GLY A 25 -26.31 10.24 -12.95
C GLY A 25 -25.15 10.96 -12.26
N ILE A 26 -23.90 10.75 -12.73
CA ILE A 26 -22.70 11.34 -12.12
C ILE A 26 -22.56 12.83 -12.49
N LEU A 27 -22.92 13.18 -13.72
CA LEU A 27 -22.89 14.56 -14.21
C LEU A 27 -24.17 14.81 -14.98
N LYS A 28 -25.11 15.52 -14.37
CA LYS A 28 -26.46 15.76 -14.88
C LYS A 28 -26.55 17.16 -15.46
N PRO A 29 -26.46 17.32 -16.82
CA PRO A 29 -26.68 18.61 -17.44
C PRO A 29 -28.14 19.04 -17.40
N GLU A 30 -28.38 20.34 -17.47
CA GLU A 30 -29.71 20.86 -17.74
C GLU A 30 -30.14 20.47 -19.15
N LYS A 31 -31.33 19.91 -19.29
CA LYS A 31 -31.93 19.60 -20.59
C LYS A 31 -32.95 20.68 -20.94
N ASN A 32 -32.74 21.34 -22.05
CA ASN A 32 -33.69 22.30 -22.57
C ASN A 32 -34.94 21.56 -23.06
N GLU A 33 -36.09 21.86 -22.51
CA GLU A 33 -37.35 21.17 -22.79
C GLU A 33 -37.82 21.38 -24.23
N THR A 34 -37.48 22.49 -24.87
CA THR A 34 -37.91 22.83 -26.23
C THR A 34 -37.11 22.14 -27.32
N ASN A 35 -35.80 21.87 -27.10
CA ASN A 35 -34.92 21.36 -28.15
C ASN A 35 -34.13 20.12 -27.75
N GLY A 36 -34.24 19.64 -26.50
CA GLY A 36 -33.58 18.46 -25.96
C GLY A 36 -32.07 18.60 -25.81
N TYR A 37 -31.48 19.77 -26.03
CA TYR A 37 -30.05 19.96 -25.91
C TYR A 37 -29.61 19.98 -24.43
N ARG A 38 -28.39 19.42 -24.19
CA ARG A 38 -27.71 19.39 -22.90
C ARG A 38 -26.87 20.64 -22.71
N TYR A 39 -27.08 21.35 -21.60
CA TYR A 39 -26.32 22.53 -21.18
C TYR A 39 -25.64 22.25 -19.84
N TYR A 40 -24.40 22.72 -19.75
CA TYR A 40 -23.54 22.54 -18.57
C TYR A 40 -23.18 23.90 -17.99
N THR A 41 -22.99 23.95 -16.68
CA THR A 41 -22.65 25.16 -15.92
C THR A 41 -21.16 25.22 -15.55
N ASN A 42 -20.72 26.31 -14.90
CA ASN A 42 -19.41 26.40 -14.31
C ASN A 42 -19.22 25.40 -13.15
N GLU A 43 -20.27 25.10 -12.41
CA GLU A 43 -20.24 24.09 -11.34
C GLU A 43 -19.98 22.70 -11.92
N ASP A 44 -20.54 22.39 -13.09
CA ASP A 44 -20.28 21.15 -13.79
C ASP A 44 -18.80 20.99 -14.20
N ILE A 45 -18.09 22.11 -14.46
CA ILE A 45 -16.64 22.07 -14.73
C ILE A 45 -15.89 21.57 -13.50
N ALA A 46 -16.20 22.08 -12.30
CA ALA A 46 -15.59 21.62 -11.06
C ALA A 46 -15.88 20.12 -10.82
N LYS A 47 -17.14 19.73 -11.02
CA LYS A 47 -17.57 18.33 -10.89
C LYS A 47 -16.88 17.43 -11.90
N ALA A 48 -16.76 17.84 -13.17
CA ALA A 48 -16.06 17.11 -14.21
C ALA A 48 -14.55 16.94 -13.90
N ASN A 49 -13.92 17.95 -13.32
CA ASN A 49 -12.53 17.86 -12.88
C ASN A 49 -12.37 16.86 -11.72
N LYS A 50 -13.29 16.85 -10.74
CA LYS A 50 -13.29 15.89 -9.66
C LYS A 50 -13.47 14.46 -10.18
N ILE A 51 -14.39 14.25 -11.13
CA ILE A 51 -14.59 12.95 -11.80
C ILE A 51 -13.29 12.50 -12.50
N LYS A 52 -12.63 13.35 -13.27
CA LYS A 52 -11.35 13.02 -13.93
C LYS A 52 -10.28 12.60 -12.93
N LEU A 53 -10.20 13.30 -11.81
CA LEU A 53 -9.24 12.99 -10.74
C LEU A 53 -9.52 11.61 -10.13
N LEU A 54 -10.76 11.33 -9.79
CA LEU A 54 -11.17 10.02 -9.26
C LEU A 54 -10.93 8.88 -10.25
N ARG A 55 -11.22 9.12 -11.55
CA ARG A 55 -10.89 8.15 -12.62
C ARG A 55 -9.40 7.89 -12.73
N LYS A 56 -8.55 8.93 -12.61
CA LYS A 56 -7.10 8.78 -12.56
C LYS A 56 -6.64 7.92 -11.37
N TYR A 57 -7.37 7.96 -10.27
CA TYR A 57 -7.11 7.14 -9.09
C TYR A 57 -7.79 5.77 -9.14
N HIS A 58 -8.22 5.34 -10.33
CA HIS A 58 -8.85 4.04 -10.59
C HIS A 58 -10.18 3.79 -9.86
N PHE A 59 -10.87 4.84 -9.42
CA PHE A 59 -12.25 4.68 -8.97
C PHE A 59 -13.16 4.26 -10.14
N SER A 60 -14.01 3.27 -9.90
CA SER A 60 -15.08 2.88 -10.82
C SER A 60 -16.13 3.98 -10.93
N ILE A 61 -17.01 3.90 -11.90
CA ILE A 61 -18.10 4.85 -12.09
C ILE A 61 -19.06 4.83 -10.91
N ASP A 62 -19.38 3.65 -10.39
CA ASP A 62 -20.29 3.50 -9.26
C ASP A 62 -19.68 4.03 -7.95
N GLU A 63 -18.38 3.79 -7.73
CA GLU A 63 -17.64 4.40 -6.62
C GLU A 63 -17.61 5.92 -6.70
N ILE A 64 -17.38 6.49 -7.90
CA ILE A 64 -17.36 7.94 -8.12
C ILE A 64 -18.70 8.57 -7.74
N ASN A 65 -19.82 7.95 -8.14
CA ASN A 65 -21.14 8.46 -7.80
C ASN A 65 -21.34 8.59 -6.29
N ASN A 66 -20.88 7.59 -5.53
CA ASN A 66 -20.92 7.60 -4.09
C ASN A 66 -19.99 8.67 -3.48
N VAL A 67 -18.72 8.71 -3.92
CA VAL A 67 -17.69 9.62 -3.39
C VAL A 67 -18.03 11.09 -3.64
N LEU A 68 -18.77 11.42 -4.71
CA LEU A 68 -19.15 12.80 -5.02
C LEU A 68 -20.12 13.39 -3.98
N GLU A 69 -20.90 12.55 -3.31
CA GLU A 69 -21.92 12.94 -2.32
C GLU A 69 -21.45 12.80 -0.87
N MET A 70 -20.23 12.26 -0.63
CA MET A 70 -19.67 12.04 0.69
C MET A 70 -19.14 13.34 1.35
N ASP A 71 -19.23 13.39 2.66
CA ASP A 71 -18.51 14.36 3.48
C ASP A 71 -16.99 14.11 3.47
N ALA A 72 -16.21 15.05 4.02
CA ALA A 72 -14.76 14.99 3.99
C ALA A 72 -14.19 13.79 4.76
N THR A 73 -14.82 13.35 5.84
CA THR A 73 -14.35 12.25 6.69
C THR A 73 -14.51 10.92 5.95
N THR A 74 -15.74 10.65 5.50
CA THR A 74 -16.07 9.43 4.73
C THR A 74 -15.27 9.34 3.41
N MET A 75 -15.01 10.50 2.78
CA MET A 75 -14.19 10.56 1.59
C MET A 75 -12.73 10.14 1.89
N LYS A 76 -12.18 10.54 3.04
CA LYS A 76 -10.83 10.14 3.45
C LYS A 76 -10.72 8.62 3.56
N ASP A 77 -11.68 7.97 4.22
CA ASP A 77 -11.69 6.51 4.38
C ASP A 77 -11.73 5.80 3.02
N LYS A 78 -12.53 6.33 2.07
CA LYS A 78 -12.58 5.79 0.71
C LYS A 78 -11.28 5.93 -0.05
N TYR A 79 -10.54 7.01 0.14
CA TYR A 79 -9.21 7.17 -0.46
C TYR A 79 -8.20 6.20 0.18
N GLU A 80 -8.25 6.01 1.50
CA GLU A 80 -7.37 5.05 2.19
C GLU A 80 -7.65 3.61 1.73
N GLN A 81 -8.92 3.24 1.58
CA GLN A 81 -9.31 1.96 0.99
C GLN A 81 -8.78 1.80 -0.44
N LYS A 82 -8.90 2.84 -1.28
CA LYS A 82 -8.40 2.79 -2.67
C LYS A 82 -6.88 2.69 -2.73
N ILE A 83 -6.17 3.33 -1.81
CA ILE A 83 -4.72 3.20 -1.68
C ILE A 83 -4.35 1.74 -1.35
N ALA A 84 -5.07 1.10 -0.43
CA ALA A 84 -4.84 -0.31 -0.10
C ALA A 84 -5.06 -1.22 -1.32
N GLU A 85 -6.17 -1.04 -2.05
CA GLU A 85 -6.44 -1.79 -3.29
C GLU A 85 -5.33 -1.61 -4.36
N LEU A 86 -4.78 -0.40 -4.47
CA LEU A 86 -3.68 -0.14 -5.41
C LEU A 86 -2.37 -0.81 -4.97
N TYR A 87 -2.12 -0.88 -3.67
CA TYR A 87 -0.99 -1.65 -3.15
C TYR A 87 -1.13 -3.15 -3.43
N GLU A 88 -2.31 -3.72 -3.19
CA GLU A 88 -2.57 -5.13 -3.52
C GLU A 88 -2.32 -5.42 -5.00
N LYS A 89 -2.84 -4.58 -5.90
CA LYS A 89 -2.58 -4.71 -7.34
C LYS A 89 -1.10 -4.57 -7.71
N THR A 90 -0.37 -3.72 -7.00
CA THR A 90 1.07 -3.57 -7.23
C THR A 90 1.80 -4.86 -6.94
N ILE A 91 1.39 -5.56 -5.88
CA ILE A 91 1.95 -6.86 -5.52
C ILE A 91 1.60 -7.92 -6.58
N GLU A 92 0.32 -7.98 -7.02
CA GLU A 92 -0.09 -8.88 -8.10
C GLU A 92 0.75 -8.66 -9.38
N TYR A 93 0.99 -7.40 -9.78
CA TYR A 93 1.82 -7.11 -10.94
C TYR A 93 3.29 -7.49 -10.71
N TYR A 94 3.79 -7.36 -9.49
CA TYR A 94 5.14 -7.81 -9.14
C TYR A 94 5.27 -9.34 -9.29
N GLN A 95 4.30 -10.09 -8.79
CA GLN A 95 4.26 -11.56 -8.94
C GLN A 95 4.26 -11.96 -10.40
N LEU A 96 3.41 -11.33 -11.23
CA LEU A 96 3.37 -11.58 -12.68
C LEU A 96 4.72 -11.28 -13.37
N ILE A 97 5.39 -10.20 -12.96
CA ILE A 97 6.71 -9.86 -13.50
C ILE A 97 7.74 -10.94 -13.14
N GLU A 98 7.75 -11.43 -11.91
CA GLU A 98 8.67 -12.48 -11.47
C GLU A 98 8.36 -13.83 -12.14
N GLU A 99 7.09 -14.19 -12.31
CA GLU A 99 6.70 -15.36 -13.12
C GLU A 99 7.22 -15.25 -14.56
N MET A 100 7.07 -14.10 -15.19
CA MET A 100 7.57 -13.86 -16.55
C MET A 100 9.10 -13.93 -16.62
N LYS A 101 9.81 -13.37 -15.64
CA LYS A 101 11.27 -13.48 -15.52
C LYS A 101 11.70 -14.95 -15.38
N SER A 102 11.07 -15.68 -14.47
CA SER A 102 11.31 -17.12 -14.26
C SER A 102 11.11 -17.94 -15.54
N TYR A 103 10.03 -17.66 -16.28
CA TYR A 103 9.77 -18.31 -17.57
C TYR A 103 10.87 -18.02 -18.62
N ILE A 104 11.38 -16.79 -18.66
CA ILE A 104 12.49 -16.41 -19.55
C ILE A 104 13.80 -17.12 -19.12
N GLU A 105 14.04 -17.24 -17.82
CA GLU A 105 15.26 -17.82 -17.24
C GLU A 105 15.30 -19.34 -17.36
N GLN A 106 14.18 -20.04 -17.32
CA GLN A 106 14.11 -21.48 -17.61
C GLN A 106 14.63 -21.82 -19.02
N LYS A 107 14.58 -20.89 -19.96
CA LYS A 107 15.18 -21.03 -21.30
C LYS A 107 16.69 -20.78 -21.33
N ASN A 108 17.25 -20.08 -20.33
CA ASN A 108 18.68 -19.74 -20.27
C ASN A 108 19.23 -20.23 -18.92
N LYS A 109 19.60 -21.51 -18.82
CA LYS A 109 20.32 -22.09 -17.66
C LYS A 109 21.62 -21.32 -17.34
N ILE A 110 21.51 -20.19 -16.72
CA ILE A 110 22.63 -19.50 -16.08
C ILE A 110 22.14 -19.10 -14.69
N THR A 111 22.78 -19.61 -13.66
CA THR A 111 22.62 -19.27 -12.24
C THR A 111 22.75 -17.75 -12.08
N ARG A 112 21.63 -17.03 -12.01
CA ARG A 112 21.61 -15.62 -11.60
C ARG A 112 21.13 -15.55 -10.17
N VAL A 113 21.93 -14.90 -9.35
CA VAL A 113 21.53 -14.40 -8.04
C VAL A 113 20.29 -13.54 -8.23
N ASN A 114 19.26 -13.77 -7.43
CA ASN A 114 18.01 -13.01 -7.45
C ASN A 114 18.33 -11.50 -7.48
N SER A 115 18.00 -10.81 -8.56
CA SER A 115 18.16 -9.36 -8.61
C SER A 115 16.89 -8.73 -8.04
N TYR A 116 17.04 -8.06 -6.92
CA TYR A 116 15.97 -7.30 -6.28
C TYR A 116 15.95 -5.87 -6.81
N ASP A 117 14.78 -5.41 -7.23
CA ASP A 117 14.58 -4.00 -7.51
C ASP A 117 14.35 -3.24 -6.18
N VAL A 118 15.12 -2.18 -5.97
CA VAL A 118 15.04 -1.37 -4.75
C VAL A 118 14.32 -0.05 -5.05
N PHE A 119 13.33 0.26 -4.24
CA PHE A 119 12.49 1.45 -4.35
C PHE A 119 12.72 2.40 -3.18
N CYS A 120 12.48 3.69 -3.41
CA CYS A 120 12.51 4.72 -2.38
C CYS A 120 11.09 5.16 -2.03
N GLY A 121 10.83 5.39 -0.76
CA GLY A 121 9.56 5.88 -0.27
C GLY A 121 9.69 6.85 0.89
N VAL A 122 8.57 7.49 1.23
CA VAL A 122 8.42 8.28 2.45
C VAL A 122 7.32 7.65 3.29
N ARG A 123 7.68 7.13 4.45
CA ARG A 123 6.74 6.59 5.41
C ARG A 123 6.08 7.74 6.16
N LYS A 124 4.75 7.85 6.04
CA LYS A 124 3.97 8.81 6.81
C LYS A 124 3.90 8.41 8.29
N PRO A 125 3.74 9.37 9.20
CA PRO A 125 3.59 9.06 10.62
C PRO A 125 2.36 8.19 10.89
N PHE A 126 2.48 7.24 11.82
CA PHE A 126 1.36 6.39 12.24
C PHE A 126 1.57 5.83 13.64
N HIS A 127 0.49 5.33 14.23
CA HIS A 127 0.54 4.57 15.48
C HIS A 127 0.43 3.08 15.19
N ALA A 128 1.14 2.27 15.97
CA ALA A 128 1.01 0.82 15.94
C ALA A 128 1.00 0.24 17.35
N TYR A 129 0.25 -0.82 17.51
CA TYR A 129 0.31 -1.67 18.69
C TYR A 129 1.48 -2.64 18.54
N CYS A 130 2.42 -2.67 19.46
CA CYS A 130 3.68 -3.39 19.33
C CYS A 130 3.92 -4.35 20.50
N LEU A 131 4.45 -5.53 20.19
CA LEU A 131 4.95 -6.50 21.16
C LEU A 131 6.38 -6.88 20.80
N ARG A 132 7.34 -6.68 21.71
CA ARG A 132 8.76 -7.02 21.53
C ARG A 132 9.15 -8.17 22.43
N LYS A 133 9.82 -9.18 21.88
CA LYS A 133 10.39 -10.32 22.60
C LYS A 133 11.61 -10.87 21.87
N VAL A 134 12.46 -11.53 22.64
CA VAL A 134 13.47 -12.45 22.07
C VAL A 134 12.79 -13.80 21.87
N VAL A 135 12.75 -14.28 20.63
CA VAL A 135 12.08 -15.52 20.22
C VAL A 135 12.97 -16.32 19.30
N ASP A 136 12.72 -17.61 19.20
CA ASP A 136 13.25 -18.47 18.14
C ASP A 136 12.36 -18.41 16.87
N GLU A 137 12.74 -19.17 15.87
CA GLU A 137 12.06 -19.21 14.57
C GLU A 137 10.56 -19.56 14.69
N ASN A 138 10.16 -20.45 15.60
CA ASN A 138 8.77 -20.81 15.86
C ASN A 138 8.06 -19.79 16.77
N GLY A 139 8.79 -18.99 17.50
CA GLY A 139 8.26 -18.01 18.44
C GLY A 139 7.70 -16.76 17.79
N LEU A 140 8.09 -16.46 16.54
CA LEU A 140 7.59 -15.30 15.80
C LEU A 140 6.09 -15.42 15.49
N GLU A 141 5.65 -16.57 14.99
CA GLU A 141 4.24 -16.84 14.72
C GLU A 141 3.39 -16.71 15.98
N LEU A 142 3.83 -17.34 17.08
CA LEU A 142 3.15 -17.22 18.38
C LEU A 142 3.08 -15.76 18.88
N LEU A 143 4.08 -14.95 18.59
CA LEU A 143 4.10 -13.54 18.97
C LEU A 143 3.09 -12.72 18.14
N ILE A 144 2.95 -13.01 16.86
CA ILE A 144 1.93 -12.42 15.99
C ILE A 144 0.53 -12.77 16.50
N ASP A 145 0.28 -14.03 16.80
CA ASP A 145 -1.01 -14.48 17.37
C ASP A 145 -1.33 -13.75 18.67
N GLN A 146 -0.34 -13.60 19.57
CA GLN A 146 -0.52 -12.84 20.79
C GLN A 146 -0.88 -11.38 20.52
N LEU A 147 -0.23 -10.74 19.56
CA LEU A 147 -0.53 -9.38 19.14
C LEU A 147 -1.99 -9.27 18.67
N LEU A 148 -2.45 -10.14 17.79
CA LEU A 148 -3.81 -10.15 17.26
C LEU A 148 -4.87 -10.39 18.35
N LEU A 149 -4.60 -11.29 19.30
CA LEU A 149 -5.47 -11.50 20.45
C LEU A 149 -5.61 -10.27 21.35
N PHE A 150 -4.54 -9.50 21.54
CA PHE A 150 -4.58 -8.26 22.31
C PHE A 150 -5.40 -7.18 21.60
N ILE A 151 -5.19 -7.01 20.31
CA ILE A 151 -5.87 -6.00 19.51
C ILE A 151 -7.38 -6.26 19.47
N ASN A 152 -7.80 -7.51 19.28
CA ASN A 152 -9.20 -7.89 19.30
C ASN A 152 -9.91 -7.55 20.63
N LYS A 153 -9.16 -7.49 21.75
CA LYS A 153 -9.69 -7.08 23.06
C LYS A 153 -9.72 -5.57 23.28
N SER A 154 -8.96 -4.81 22.48
CA SER A 154 -8.78 -3.36 22.68
C SER A 154 -9.78 -2.49 21.91
N ASN A 155 -10.69 -3.06 21.09
CA ASN A 155 -11.58 -2.35 20.17
C ASN A 155 -10.85 -1.35 19.23
N SER A 156 -9.56 -1.55 18.98
CA SER A 156 -8.78 -0.68 18.12
C SER A 156 -9.13 -0.91 16.66
N ILE A 157 -9.21 0.17 15.87
CA ILE A 157 -9.42 0.08 14.43
C ILE A 157 -8.09 -0.24 13.77
N LEU A 158 -8.02 -1.36 13.06
CA LEU A 158 -6.81 -1.79 12.36
C LEU A 158 -6.58 -0.98 11.09
N LYS A 159 -5.31 -0.71 10.77
CA LYS A 159 -4.90 -0.01 9.56
C LYS A 159 -3.74 -0.75 8.88
N GLY A 160 -4.01 -1.34 7.71
CA GLY A 160 -2.98 -2.05 6.93
C GLY A 160 -2.54 -3.38 7.52
N LYS A 161 -1.45 -3.91 7.00
CA LYS A 161 -0.89 -5.21 7.38
C LYS A 161 0.02 -5.09 8.61
N HIS A 162 0.15 -6.17 9.36
CA HIS A 162 1.14 -6.28 10.42
C HIS A 162 2.56 -6.37 9.84
N PHE A 163 3.53 -6.07 10.66
CA PHE A 163 4.95 -6.10 10.29
C PHE A 163 5.82 -6.47 11.50
N ALA A 164 7.00 -6.98 11.24
CA ALA A 164 8.02 -7.27 12.25
C ALA A 164 9.22 -6.32 12.09
N ILE A 165 9.79 -5.90 13.21
CA ILE A 165 11.03 -5.14 13.30
C ILE A 165 12.08 -6.04 13.91
N PHE A 166 13.18 -6.29 13.20
CA PHE A 166 14.30 -7.08 13.65
C PHE A 166 15.37 -6.16 14.23
N HIS A 167 15.43 -6.05 15.58
CA HIS A 167 16.31 -5.10 16.26
C HIS A 167 17.76 -5.55 16.30
N SER A 168 17.99 -6.83 16.56
CA SER A 168 19.33 -7.42 16.56
C SER A 168 19.24 -8.95 16.49
N MET A 169 20.33 -9.57 16.07
CA MET A 169 20.60 -10.98 16.35
C MET A 169 21.60 -11.00 17.51
N GLU A 170 21.33 -11.70 18.60
CA GLU A 170 22.32 -11.90 19.62
C GLU A 170 23.47 -12.75 19.09
N GLU A 171 24.70 -12.20 19.14
CA GLU A 171 25.90 -12.80 18.55
C GLU A 171 26.24 -14.21 19.12
N GLU A 172 25.73 -14.55 20.29
CA GLU A 172 26.01 -15.82 20.96
C GLU A 172 24.98 -16.93 20.69
N ASN A 173 23.81 -16.60 20.07
CA ASN A 173 22.75 -17.57 19.83
C ASN A 173 22.11 -17.35 18.46
N PHE A 174 22.65 -17.97 17.43
CA PHE A 174 22.19 -17.88 16.04
C PHE A 174 20.72 -18.34 15.80
N SER A 175 20.04 -18.81 16.85
CA SER A 175 18.65 -19.30 16.79
C SER A 175 17.64 -18.38 17.47
N GLN A 176 18.05 -17.19 17.93
CA GLN A 176 17.16 -16.25 18.63
C GLN A 176 17.20 -14.87 17.98
N TYR A 177 16.03 -14.25 17.88
CA TYR A 177 15.81 -12.92 17.28
C TYR A 177 15.18 -12.00 18.31
N ASP A 178 15.74 -10.80 18.49
CA ASP A 178 15.07 -9.71 19.18
C ASP A 178 14.13 -9.02 18.19
N VAL A 179 12.87 -9.44 18.23
CA VAL A 179 11.87 -9.02 17.26
C VAL A 179 10.70 -8.30 17.94
N GLU A 180 10.19 -7.30 17.25
CA GLU A 180 9.02 -6.54 17.64
C GLU A 180 7.95 -6.65 16.57
N VAL A 181 6.85 -7.35 16.85
CA VAL A 181 5.71 -7.44 15.95
C VAL A 181 4.77 -6.27 16.19
N CYS A 182 4.32 -5.65 15.12
CA CYS A 182 3.55 -4.41 15.16
C CYS A 182 2.32 -4.51 14.25
N GLN A 183 1.18 -3.97 14.71
CA GLN A 183 -0.02 -3.79 13.91
C GLN A 183 -0.39 -2.31 13.89
N PRO A 184 -0.37 -1.65 12.72
CA PRO A 184 -0.84 -0.29 12.60
C PRO A 184 -2.31 -0.15 13.01
N ILE A 185 -2.61 0.92 13.75
CA ILE A 185 -3.94 1.22 14.28
C ILE A 185 -4.30 2.68 14.05
N ILE A 186 -5.61 2.97 14.02
CA ILE A 186 -6.13 4.32 14.09
C ILE A 186 -6.34 4.65 15.58
N VAL A 187 -5.79 5.76 16.02
CA VAL A 187 -5.95 6.27 17.38
C VAL A 187 -6.82 7.52 17.31
N GLU A 188 -8.01 7.47 17.90
CA GLU A 188 -8.97 8.59 17.90
C GLU A 188 -8.78 9.52 19.11
N GLU A 189 -8.20 9.02 20.21
CA GLU A 189 -7.96 9.77 21.44
C GLU A 189 -6.54 9.46 21.98
N GLU A 190 -6.06 10.27 22.92
CA GLU A 190 -4.77 10.07 23.58
C GLU A 190 -4.78 8.76 24.39
N VAL A 191 -4.21 7.70 23.81
CA VAL A 191 -4.18 6.36 24.42
C VAL A 191 -2.98 6.23 25.34
N LYS A 192 -3.23 5.92 26.62
CA LYS A 192 -2.19 5.70 27.65
C LYS A 192 -1.63 4.26 27.68
N ASP A 193 -1.71 3.52 26.60
CA ASP A 193 -1.16 2.16 26.54
C ASP A 193 0.30 2.22 26.07
N THR A 194 1.23 1.75 26.93
CA THR A 194 2.67 1.75 26.66
C THR A 194 3.09 0.83 25.48
N ARG A 195 2.18 -0.03 25.03
CA ARG A 195 2.39 -0.91 23.89
C ARG A 195 2.09 -0.22 22.57
N ILE A 196 1.43 0.96 22.60
CA ILE A 196 1.18 1.76 21.41
C ILE A 196 2.36 2.68 21.20
N LYS A 197 3.02 2.52 20.04
CA LYS A 197 4.15 3.34 19.63
C LYS A 197 3.76 4.25 18.49
N PHE A 198 4.35 5.44 18.49
CA PHE A 198 4.26 6.38 17.38
C PHE A 198 5.49 6.21 16.48
N PHE A 199 5.26 6.02 15.22
CA PHE A 199 6.30 5.96 14.18
C PHE A 199 6.33 7.28 13.43
N GLU A 200 7.46 7.94 13.47
CA GLU A 200 7.68 9.22 12.80
C GLU A 200 7.78 9.05 11.27
N GLU A 201 7.67 10.19 10.58
CA GLU A 201 7.97 10.23 9.15
C GLU A 201 9.43 9.85 8.91
N ALA A 202 9.67 9.01 7.92
CA ALA A 202 11.02 8.60 7.55
C ALA A 202 11.14 8.35 6.05
N ASN A 203 12.28 8.75 5.49
CA ASN A 203 12.69 8.26 4.19
C ASN A 203 13.16 6.82 4.33
N TYR A 204 12.74 5.95 3.45
CA TYR A 204 13.11 4.54 3.50
C TYR A 204 13.31 3.97 2.10
N ILE A 205 14.03 2.88 2.04
CA ILE A 205 14.13 2.03 0.86
C ILE A 205 13.48 0.69 1.16
N TYR A 206 12.93 0.06 0.13
CA TYR A 206 12.30 -1.24 0.26
C TYR A 206 12.46 -2.06 -1.01
N THR A 207 12.30 -3.35 -0.84
CA THR A 207 12.20 -4.32 -1.92
C THR A 207 11.15 -5.36 -1.59
N ILE A 208 10.68 -6.11 -2.58
CA ILE A 208 9.70 -7.19 -2.41
C ILE A 208 10.42 -8.52 -2.56
N HIS A 209 10.33 -9.34 -1.53
CA HIS A 209 10.75 -10.73 -1.55
C HIS A 209 9.55 -11.62 -1.85
N ILE A 210 9.70 -12.52 -2.82
CA ILE A 210 8.70 -13.53 -3.17
C ILE A 210 9.34 -14.89 -2.96
N GLY A 211 8.67 -15.76 -2.21
CA GLY A 211 9.13 -17.08 -1.86
C GLY A 211 9.36 -17.28 -0.37
N ASN A 212 9.94 -18.41 -0.01
CA ASN A 212 10.19 -18.79 1.38
C ASN A 212 11.21 -17.87 2.07
N TYR A 213 11.16 -17.83 3.39
CA TYR A 213 12.03 -16.96 4.19
C TYR A 213 13.52 -17.40 4.18
N ASP A 214 13.86 -18.62 3.73
CA ASP A 214 15.24 -19.09 3.65
C ASP A 214 16.10 -18.22 2.71
N SER A 215 15.47 -17.60 1.72
CA SER A 215 16.13 -16.75 0.74
C SER A 215 15.96 -15.23 0.97
N ILE A 216 15.25 -14.82 2.03
CA ILE A 216 14.97 -13.40 2.32
C ILE A 216 16.24 -12.58 2.57
N SER A 217 17.34 -13.23 3.00
CA SER A 217 18.64 -12.61 3.18
C SER A 217 19.19 -11.92 1.91
N TYR A 218 18.80 -12.36 0.72
CA TYR A 218 19.16 -11.69 -0.53
C TYR A 218 18.44 -10.32 -0.68
N ALA A 219 17.22 -10.20 -0.17
CA ALA A 219 16.52 -8.92 -0.14
C ALA A 219 17.23 -7.90 0.78
N TYR A 220 17.68 -8.36 1.94
CA TYR A 220 18.50 -7.53 2.84
C TYR A 220 19.79 -7.07 2.17
N SER A 221 20.52 -7.99 1.53
CA SER A 221 21.76 -7.68 0.81
C SER A 221 21.54 -6.62 -0.27
N ALA A 222 20.45 -6.75 -1.04
CA ALA A 222 20.12 -5.78 -2.08
C ALA A 222 19.90 -4.36 -1.54
N LEU A 223 19.26 -4.21 -0.37
CA LEU A 223 19.06 -2.92 0.28
C LEU A 223 20.38 -2.33 0.77
N TYR A 224 21.29 -3.15 1.33
CA TYR A 224 22.63 -2.73 1.72
C TYR A 224 23.43 -2.21 0.52
N ASP A 225 23.47 -3.00 -0.56
CA ASP A 225 24.23 -2.67 -1.76
C ASP A 225 23.69 -1.38 -2.40
N TRP A 226 22.37 -1.26 -2.49
CA TRP A 226 21.74 -0.06 -3.05
C TRP A 226 22.07 1.19 -2.22
N ALA A 227 21.97 1.12 -0.91
CA ALA A 227 22.28 2.26 -0.04
C ALA A 227 23.71 2.71 -0.19
N HIS A 228 24.65 1.74 -0.18
CA HIS A 228 26.09 2.00 -0.37
C HIS A 228 26.38 2.66 -1.72
N LEU A 229 25.81 2.13 -2.81
CA LEU A 229 26.04 2.64 -4.17
C LEU A 229 25.45 4.04 -4.39
N ASN A 230 24.39 4.41 -3.64
CA ASN A 230 23.71 5.69 -3.81
C ASN A 230 24.06 6.74 -2.74
N GLY A 231 25.05 6.46 -1.87
CA GLY A 231 25.52 7.41 -0.86
C GLY A 231 24.54 7.65 0.28
N TYR A 232 23.82 6.58 0.69
CA TYR A 232 22.95 6.61 1.85
C TYR A 232 23.49 5.72 2.96
N ARG A 233 23.22 6.13 4.20
CA ARG A 233 23.40 5.31 5.40
C ARG A 233 22.08 4.69 5.79
N LEU A 234 22.10 3.41 6.11
CA LEU A 234 20.94 2.73 6.72
C LEU A 234 20.73 3.27 8.14
N ASP A 235 19.48 3.49 8.53
CA ASP A 235 19.09 4.10 9.78
C ASP A 235 18.06 3.26 10.52
N GLY A 236 18.51 2.57 11.56
CA GLY A 236 17.67 1.70 12.40
C GLY A 236 17.57 0.25 11.90
N PRO A 237 16.62 -0.50 12.46
CA PRO A 237 16.41 -1.91 12.16
C PRO A 237 15.65 -2.13 10.85
N PHE A 238 15.82 -3.32 10.29
CA PHE A 238 14.98 -3.76 9.18
C PHE A 238 13.54 -4.04 9.62
N ILE A 239 12.62 -3.80 8.70
CA ILE A 239 11.19 -4.04 8.85
C ILE A 239 10.75 -5.01 7.77
N GLU A 240 10.12 -6.10 8.18
CA GLU A 240 9.44 -7.05 7.29
C GLU A 240 7.94 -6.88 7.41
N LYS A 241 7.27 -6.62 6.30
CA LYS A 241 5.82 -6.49 6.25
C LYS A 241 5.24 -7.60 5.40
N TYR A 242 4.36 -8.37 5.99
CA TYR A 242 3.84 -9.60 5.41
C TYR A 242 2.54 -9.33 4.67
N TYR A 243 2.55 -9.54 3.35
CA TYR A 243 1.38 -9.40 2.49
C TYR A 243 0.70 -10.75 2.26
N THR A 244 1.50 -11.78 2.01
CA THR A 244 1.09 -13.17 1.91
C THR A 244 2.06 -13.99 2.74
N ASP A 245 1.54 -14.77 3.67
CA ASP A 245 2.26 -15.56 4.66
C ASP A 245 1.56 -16.91 4.86
N GLU A 246 2.00 -17.70 5.85
CA GLU A 246 1.43 -19.00 6.22
C GLU A 246 -0.04 -18.96 6.65
N ILE A 247 -0.57 -17.78 7.00
CA ILE A 247 -1.98 -17.61 7.36
C ILE A 247 -2.86 -17.58 6.10
N ILE A 248 -2.28 -17.12 4.98
CA ILE A 248 -3.01 -16.91 3.71
C ILE A 248 -2.83 -18.08 2.77
N THR A 249 -1.63 -18.66 2.68
CA THR A 249 -1.30 -19.77 1.78
C THR A 249 -0.40 -20.80 2.45
N PHE A 250 -0.54 -22.08 2.08
CA PHE A 250 0.38 -23.15 2.49
C PHE A 250 1.58 -23.29 1.54
N ASP A 251 1.56 -22.63 0.39
CA ASP A 251 2.65 -22.64 -0.56
C ASP A 251 3.66 -21.55 -0.21
N LYS A 252 4.82 -21.97 0.29
CA LYS A 252 5.89 -21.04 0.69
C LYS A 252 6.47 -20.25 -0.47
N ASP A 253 6.32 -20.72 -1.70
CA ASP A 253 6.79 -20.01 -2.90
C ASP A 253 5.87 -18.84 -3.26
N GLU A 254 4.67 -18.78 -2.66
CA GLU A 254 3.71 -17.67 -2.82
C GLU A 254 3.81 -16.60 -1.73
N TYR A 255 4.72 -16.75 -0.76
CA TYR A 255 4.90 -15.72 0.27
C TYR A 255 5.40 -14.42 -0.34
N VAL A 256 4.83 -13.30 0.12
CA VAL A 256 5.19 -11.95 -0.34
C VAL A 256 5.51 -11.09 0.86
N THR A 257 6.77 -10.67 0.96
CA THR A 257 7.27 -9.87 2.07
C THR A 257 7.95 -8.61 1.55
N GLU A 258 7.51 -7.45 2.00
CA GLU A 258 8.22 -6.19 1.82
C GLU A 258 9.32 -6.11 2.88
N VAL A 259 10.57 -6.08 2.45
CA VAL A 259 11.71 -5.79 3.32
C VAL A 259 12.08 -4.33 3.15
N SER A 260 12.15 -3.60 4.26
CA SER A 260 12.42 -2.16 4.22
C SER A 260 13.33 -1.70 5.35
N ILE A 261 13.99 -0.56 5.13
CA ILE A 261 14.84 0.09 6.14
C ILE A 261 14.86 1.60 5.91
N ALA A 262 14.85 2.37 6.98
CA ALA A 262 15.02 3.81 6.91
C ALA A 262 16.42 4.19 6.42
N ILE A 263 16.54 5.32 5.74
CA ILE A 263 17.79 5.83 5.19
C ILE A 263 18.01 7.28 5.54
N GLN A 264 19.28 7.65 5.71
CA GLN A 264 19.74 9.03 5.81
C GLN A 264 20.79 9.29 4.74
N LYS A 265 20.78 10.50 4.18
CA LYS A 265 21.80 10.90 3.23
C LYS A 265 23.13 11.10 3.96
N CYS A 266 24.20 10.53 3.40
CA CYS A 266 25.56 10.71 3.92
C CYS A 266 26.05 12.15 3.80
#